data_c80e1b84e7286e744379b8068d0dde85
#
_entry.id   c80e1b84e7286e744379b8068d0dde85
#
_cell.length_a   1.000
_cell.length_b   1.000
_cell.length_c   1.000
_cell.angle_alpha   90.00
_cell.angle_beta   90.00
_cell.angle_gamma   90.00
#
_symmetry.space_group_name_H-M   'P 1'
#
loop_
_entity.id
_entity.type
_entity.pdbx_description
1 polymer ?
#
loop_
_entity_poly.entity_id
_entity_poly.type
_entity_poly.pdbx_seq_one_letter_code
_entity_poly.pdbx_strand_id
1 'polypeptide(L)'
;MRLSFLCSVLLLGAGCHSMSPTTSESKSTETPMPNDSNVAISPMGATANGQEVHLYTLTNANGLVAKVSTYGALLTEMHVPDRDGQLKDITLGFKDLKSYEAGHPYFGATIGRYGNRIAKGTFTLHGKSYTLATNNDANHLHGGLAGFDKKVWEARPLSAENGSAVALTYTSIDGEEGYPGNLKVEVIYTLTEENELTIDYRAHTDADTVLNLTNHAYWNLAGEGSGAILDHELELMADFYTPVDDTLIPTGEIRSVQGTPLDFTTPTSIGSRMALMAGDPGGYDHNFVLRKSGEGLLEMAARVHEPKSGRIMEILTTEPGIQFYSGNFLDGTLTGKGGGIYEKRHGFCLETQHFPDSPNKPHFPSVLLRPGETYTQRTIHRFSAK
;
A
#
# COMPACT_ATOMS: atom_id res chain seq x y z
N MET A 1 -69.63 9.19 -47.84
CA MET A 1 -70.85 9.36 -47.02
C MET A 1 -70.53 10.41 -45.99
N ARG A 2 -71.15 11.52 -46.15
CA ARG A 2 -71.36 12.70 -45.35
C ARG A 2 -71.74 12.35 -43.90
N LEU A 3 -71.22 13.08 -42.85
CA LEU A 3 -72.06 13.99 -42.13
C LEU A 3 -71.19 14.95 -41.29
N SER A 4 -71.41 16.22 -41.55
CA SER A 4 -71.04 17.38 -40.77
C SER A 4 -72.05 17.54 -39.60
N PHE A 5 -71.62 18.08 -38.46
CA PHE A 5 -72.49 18.98 -37.69
C PHE A 5 -71.66 20.09 -37.00
N LEU A 6 -72.25 21.21 -37.08
CA LEU A 6 -71.84 22.61 -36.83
C LEU A 6 -72.22 23.06 -35.40
N CYS A 7 -71.62 24.19 -35.02
CA CYS A 7 -72.05 25.20 -34.04
C CYS A 7 -71.83 24.90 -32.56
N SER A 8 -71.35 25.84 -31.73
CA SER A 8 -71.57 27.29 -31.70
C SER A 8 -70.50 27.97 -30.83
N VAL A 9 -70.21 29.20 -31.21
CA VAL A 9 -69.40 30.20 -30.57
C VAL A 9 -70.09 30.76 -29.32
N LEU A 10 -69.38 30.96 -28.23
CA LEU A 10 -69.67 32.04 -27.25
C LEU A 10 -68.36 32.69 -26.81
N LEU A 11 -68.19 33.95 -27.20
CA LEU A 11 -67.21 34.86 -26.65
C LEU A 11 -67.73 35.41 -25.34
N LEU A 12 -66.88 35.44 -24.31
CA LEU A 12 -66.95 36.42 -23.24
C LEU A 12 -65.52 36.75 -22.80
N GLY A 13 -65.20 38.03 -22.84
CA GLY A 13 -63.89 38.58 -22.69
C GLY A 13 -63.51 38.92 -21.24
N ALA A 14 -62.33 39.44 -21.20
CA ALA A 14 -61.71 40.35 -20.22
C ALA A 14 -60.92 39.73 -19.06
N GLY A 15 -59.68 40.17 -18.96
CA GLY A 15 -58.91 40.17 -17.73
C GLY A 15 -57.46 39.82 -17.88
N CYS A 16 -56.63 40.72 -18.50
CA CYS A 16 -55.19 40.65 -18.40
C CYS A 16 -54.78 40.90 -16.94
N HIS A 17 -54.19 39.87 -16.32
CA HIS A 17 -53.29 40.06 -15.16
C HIS A 17 -51.99 39.32 -15.52
N SER A 18 -50.93 40.11 -15.71
CA SER A 18 -49.59 39.67 -15.82
C SER A 18 -49.09 39.11 -14.48
N MET A 19 -48.91 37.80 -14.35
CA MET A 19 -48.18 37.21 -13.26
C MET A 19 -46.79 36.80 -13.78
N SER A 20 -45.78 37.48 -13.28
CA SER A 20 -44.37 37.08 -13.44
C SER A 20 -44.12 35.72 -12.71
N PRO A 21 -43.36 34.80 -13.29
CA PRO A 21 -42.97 33.60 -12.58
C PRO A 21 -41.85 33.94 -11.59
N THR A 22 -42.15 33.85 -10.30
CA THR A 22 -41.13 33.79 -9.26
C THR A 22 -40.50 32.41 -9.32
N THR A 23 -39.29 32.35 -9.84
CA THR A 23 -38.42 31.18 -9.69
C THR A 23 -38.00 31.08 -8.22
N SER A 24 -38.57 30.17 -7.49
CA SER A 24 -38.02 29.75 -6.21
C SER A 24 -36.83 28.85 -6.45
N GLU A 25 -35.61 29.39 -6.31
CA GLU A 25 -34.41 28.60 -6.12
C GLU A 25 -34.57 27.76 -4.83
N SER A 26 -34.82 26.48 -4.97
CA SER A 26 -34.65 25.52 -3.88
C SER A 26 -33.16 25.39 -3.59
N LYS A 27 -32.65 26.11 -2.61
CA LYS A 27 -31.40 25.75 -1.96
C LYS A 27 -31.57 24.34 -1.38
N SER A 28 -30.94 23.35 -2.04
CA SER A 28 -30.70 22.06 -1.42
C SER A 28 -29.80 22.31 -0.20
N THR A 29 -30.36 22.33 0.98
CA THR A 29 -29.61 22.18 2.21
C THR A 29 -29.07 20.75 2.24
N GLU A 30 -27.84 20.56 1.76
CA GLU A 30 -27.08 19.37 2.11
C GLU A 30 -26.95 19.37 3.63
N THR A 31 -27.70 18.50 4.27
CA THR A 31 -27.52 18.21 5.70
C THR A 31 -26.11 17.64 5.84
N PRO A 32 -25.21 18.23 6.66
CA PRO A 32 -23.91 17.63 6.91
C PRO A 32 -24.15 16.23 7.47
N MET A 33 -23.66 15.21 6.80
CA MET A 33 -23.61 13.86 7.35
C MET A 33 -22.84 13.93 8.68
N PRO A 34 -23.28 13.26 9.74
CA PRO A 34 -22.53 13.26 10.99
C PRO A 34 -21.12 12.74 10.71
N ASN A 35 -20.13 13.52 11.09
CA ASN A 35 -18.72 13.19 10.97
C ASN A 35 -18.34 12.31 12.15
N ASP A 36 -18.87 11.08 12.18
CA ASP A 36 -18.60 10.06 13.20
C ASP A 36 -17.33 9.24 12.91
N SER A 37 -16.48 9.71 11.99
CA SER A 37 -15.21 9.05 11.77
C SER A 37 -14.17 9.57 12.78
N ASN A 38 -13.60 8.69 13.61
CA ASN A 38 -12.43 8.96 14.46
C ASN A 38 -11.15 9.24 13.64
N VAL A 39 -11.30 9.98 12.54
CA VAL A 39 -10.23 10.33 11.60
C VAL A 39 -9.99 11.83 11.66
N ALA A 40 -8.83 12.23 12.17
CA ALA A 40 -8.38 13.62 12.12
C ALA A 40 -7.62 13.88 10.82
N ILE A 41 -7.87 15.05 10.20
CA ILE A 41 -7.20 15.45 8.95
C ILE A 41 -6.39 16.72 9.24
N SER A 42 -5.14 16.73 8.83
CA SER A 42 -4.25 17.88 8.95
C SER A 42 -3.46 18.11 7.65
N PRO A 43 -3.08 19.37 7.34
CA PRO A 43 -2.19 19.62 6.20
C PRO A 43 -0.80 19.04 6.49
N MET A 44 -0.19 18.39 5.48
CA MET A 44 1.22 17.98 5.51
C MET A 44 2.10 18.94 4.68
N GLY A 45 1.48 19.83 3.89
CA GLY A 45 2.12 20.80 3.03
C GLY A 45 1.61 20.73 1.60
N ALA A 46 2.35 21.36 0.69
CA ALA A 46 2.11 21.26 -0.75
C ALA A 46 3.38 20.78 -1.44
N THR A 47 3.21 19.94 -2.46
CA THR A 47 4.30 19.46 -3.31
C THR A 47 4.96 20.61 -4.07
N ALA A 48 6.14 20.39 -4.64
CA ALA A 48 6.86 21.39 -5.43
C ALA A 48 6.05 21.93 -6.63
N ASN A 49 5.08 21.15 -7.15
CA ASN A 49 4.17 21.58 -8.21
C ASN A 49 2.84 22.16 -7.69
N GLY A 50 2.72 22.39 -6.36
CA GLY A 50 1.60 23.08 -5.73
C GLY A 50 0.38 22.20 -5.39
N GLN A 51 0.48 20.87 -5.47
CA GLN A 51 -0.61 19.98 -5.04
C GLN A 51 -0.64 19.89 -3.51
N GLU A 52 -1.80 20.12 -2.90
CA GLU A 52 -1.98 20.00 -1.46
C GLU A 52 -1.88 18.54 -1.00
N VAL A 53 -1.17 18.32 0.10
CA VAL A 53 -0.98 17.01 0.73
C VAL A 53 -1.53 17.05 2.14
N HIS A 54 -2.33 16.03 2.46
CA HIS A 54 -2.98 15.88 3.76
C HIS A 54 -2.50 14.62 4.48
N LEU A 55 -2.53 14.70 5.80
CA LEU A 55 -2.24 13.59 6.70
C LEU A 55 -3.53 13.18 7.41
N TYR A 56 -3.90 11.92 7.27
CA TYR A 56 -5.05 11.29 7.92
C TYR A 56 -4.58 10.52 9.14
N THR A 57 -5.08 10.86 10.31
CA THR A 57 -4.77 10.17 11.57
C THR A 57 -5.94 9.29 11.97
N LEU A 58 -5.71 8.00 11.99
CA LEU A 58 -6.64 6.96 12.44
C LEU A 58 -6.30 6.61 13.88
N THR A 59 -7.31 6.53 14.74
CA THR A 59 -7.14 6.18 16.16
C THR A 59 -8.20 5.19 16.56
N ASN A 60 -7.84 4.16 17.34
CA ASN A 60 -8.80 3.24 17.94
C ASN A 60 -8.97 3.50 19.45
N ALA A 61 -9.98 2.87 20.06
CA ALA A 61 -10.28 3.04 21.50
C ALA A 61 -9.14 2.54 22.43
N ASN A 62 -8.28 1.66 21.93
CA ASN A 62 -7.12 1.14 22.65
C ASN A 62 -5.89 2.07 22.59
N GLY A 63 -6.01 3.21 21.90
CA GLY A 63 -4.97 4.23 21.82
C GLY A 63 -3.93 3.98 20.74
N LEU A 64 -4.07 2.98 19.86
CA LEU A 64 -3.22 2.85 18.70
C LEU A 64 -3.49 3.99 17.71
N VAL A 65 -2.44 4.43 17.02
CA VAL A 65 -2.53 5.50 16.03
C VAL A 65 -1.81 5.10 14.76
N ALA A 66 -2.49 5.22 13.62
CA ALA A 66 -1.88 5.12 12.30
C ALA A 66 -2.03 6.45 11.57
N LYS A 67 -0.96 6.91 10.89
CA LYS A 67 -1.03 8.12 10.07
C LYS A 67 -0.73 7.80 8.62
N VAL A 68 -1.63 8.26 7.73
CA VAL A 68 -1.56 8.01 6.30
C VAL A 68 -1.55 9.32 5.53
N SER A 69 -0.55 9.50 4.66
CA SER A 69 -0.42 10.68 3.80
C SER A 69 -1.08 10.47 2.45
N THR A 70 -1.65 11.54 1.88
CA THR A 70 -2.12 11.51 0.48
C THR A 70 -0.97 11.52 -0.54
N TYR A 71 0.24 11.92 -0.19
CA TYR A 71 1.42 11.71 -1.02
C TYR A 71 1.86 10.25 -0.90
N GLY A 72 1.92 9.53 -2.01
CA GLY A 72 2.32 8.12 -2.08
C GLY A 72 1.42 7.12 -1.36
N ALA A 73 0.26 7.56 -0.84
CA ALA A 73 -0.57 6.81 0.10
C ALA A 73 0.29 6.18 1.22
N LEU A 74 1.24 6.98 1.77
CA LEU A 74 2.26 6.50 2.70
C LEU A 74 1.66 6.22 4.09
N LEU A 75 1.95 5.06 4.67
CA LEU A 75 1.88 4.86 6.11
C LEU A 75 3.08 5.56 6.76
N THR A 76 2.90 6.76 7.31
CA THR A 76 3.99 7.58 7.84
C THR A 76 4.33 7.29 9.28
N GLU A 77 3.34 6.87 10.07
CA GLU A 77 3.51 6.52 11.48
C GLU A 77 2.57 5.37 11.86
N MET A 78 3.03 4.50 12.77
CA MET A 78 2.22 3.51 13.46
C MET A 78 2.62 3.43 14.92
N HIS A 79 1.76 3.94 15.82
CA HIS A 79 2.00 3.95 17.26
C HIS A 79 1.35 2.74 17.93
N VAL A 80 2.17 1.95 18.61
CA VAL A 80 1.76 0.70 19.28
C VAL A 80 2.29 0.68 20.72
N PRO A 81 1.48 0.29 21.73
CA PRO A 81 1.96 0.15 23.09
C PRO A 81 2.92 -1.03 23.23
N ASP A 82 3.89 -0.90 24.11
CA ASP A 82 4.70 -2.02 24.58
C ASP A 82 4.01 -2.75 25.77
N ARG A 83 4.71 -3.74 26.35
CA ARG A 83 4.20 -4.51 27.50
C ARG A 83 3.87 -3.67 28.73
N ASP A 84 4.46 -2.48 28.85
CA ASP A 84 4.23 -1.53 29.94
C ASP A 84 3.22 -0.44 29.55
N GLY A 85 2.58 -0.57 28.38
CA GLY A 85 1.59 0.38 27.84
C GLY A 85 2.19 1.65 27.24
N GLN A 86 3.52 1.72 27.06
CA GLN A 86 4.16 2.90 26.47
C GLN A 86 4.04 2.88 24.95
N LEU A 87 3.33 3.86 24.41
CA LEU A 87 3.20 4.06 22.97
C LEU A 87 4.51 4.53 22.33
N LYS A 88 4.90 3.89 21.23
CA LYS A 88 5.95 4.36 20.34
C LYS A 88 5.56 4.18 18.89
N ASP A 89 6.01 5.10 18.05
CA ASP A 89 6.00 4.91 16.62
C ASP A 89 7.00 3.81 16.23
N ILE A 90 6.53 2.80 15.54
CA ILE A 90 7.32 1.61 15.14
C ILE A 90 7.64 1.57 13.65
N THR A 91 7.45 2.70 12.92
CA THR A 91 7.78 2.81 11.50
C THR A 91 8.88 3.84 11.25
N LEU A 92 9.75 3.57 10.29
CA LEU A 92 10.71 4.55 9.79
C LEU A 92 10.02 5.48 8.78
N GLY A 93 10.52 6.70 8.67
CA GLY A 93 10.01 7.71 7.75
C GLY A 93 10.59 9.09 8.01
N PHE A 94 10.03 10.09 7.35
CA PHE A 94 10.46 11.49 7.50
C PHE A 94 9.41 12.33 8.22
N LYS A 95 9.87 13.44 8.77
CA LYS A 95 9.04 14.37 9.54
C LYS A 95 8.10 15.19 8.66
N ASP A 96 8.48 15.47 7.42
CA ASP A 96 7.80 16.43 6.54
C ASP A 96 7.78 15.98 5.08
N LEU A 97 6.86 16.56 4.30
CA LEU A 97 6.66 16.27 2.88
C LEU A 97 7.92 16.54 2.04
N LYS A 98 8.63 17.63 2.33
CA LYS A 98 9.81 18.03 1.57
C LYS A 98 10.89 16.95 1.57
N SER A 99 11.05 16.27 2.71
CA SER A 99 12.02 15.18 2.84
C SER A 99 11.59 13.95 2.01
N TYR A 100 10.28 13.66 1.94
CA TYR A 100 9.76 12.61 1.05
C TYR A 100 9.95 12.97 -0.42
N GLU A 101 9.68 14.21 -0.85
CA GLU A 101 9.87 14.67 -2.22
C GLU A 101 11.35 14.70 -2.66
N ALA A 102 12.27 14.95 -1.73
CA ALA A 102 13.71 14.93 -2.00
C ALA A 102 14.24 13.53 -2.35
N GLY A 103 13.46 12.51 -2.07
CA GLY A 103 13.76 11.10 -2.33
C GLY A 103 13.82 10.29 -1.05
N HIS A 104 13.27 9.09 -1.10
CA HIS A 104 13.22 8.16 0.02
C HIS A 104 13.29 6.71 -0.49
N PRO A 105 13.73 5.75 0.35
CA PRO A 105 13.76 4.33 -0.01
C PRO A 105 12.36 3.70 0.16
N TYR A 106 11.32 4.35 -0.35
CA TYR A 106 9.91 3.91 -0.33
C TYR A 106 9.27 3.82 1.06
N PHE A 107 9.74 4.56 2.08
CA PHE A 107 9.19 4.53 3.44
C PHE A 107 7.67 4.60 3.47
N GLY A 108 7.01 3.49 3.89
CA GLY A 108 5.57 3.38 4.07
C GLY A 108 4.72 3.45 2.81
N ALA A 109 5.33 3.50 1.63
CA ALA A 109 4.65 3.78 0.36
C ALA A 109 3.73 2.65 -0.09
N THR A 110 2.61 3.03 -0.69
CA THR A 110 1.88 2.15 -1.60
C THR A 110 2.66 2.03 -2.90
N ILE A 111 3.11 0.83 -3.21
CA ILE A 111 3.92 0.53 -4.38
C ILE A 111 3.03 0.06 -5.54
N GLY A 112 3.23 0.62 -6.70
CA GLY A 112 2.53 0.27 -7.96
C GLY A 112 3.09 1.07 -9.15
N ARG A 113 2.72 0.66 -10.43
CA ARG A 113 1.79 -0.48 -10.70
C ARG A 113 2.35 -1.84 -10.31
N TYR A 114 3.69 -2.02 -10.36
CA TYR A 114 4.30 -3.31 -10.10
C TYR A 114 5.32 -3.21 -8.97
N GLY A 115 4.98 -3.82 -7.84
CA GLY A 115 5.86 -3.96 -6.69
C GLY A 115 7.02 -4.89 -7.00
N ASN A 116 8.20 -4.59 -6.44
CA ASN A 116 9.44 -5.27 -6.70
C ASN A 116 9.91 -5.13 -8.17
N ARG A 117 10.65 -6.09 -8.72
CA ARG A 117 11.39 -5.96 -9.99
C ARG A 117 10.71 -6.60 -11.17
N ILE A 118 10.92 -6.00 -12.37
CA ILE A 118 10.72 -6.62 -13.68
C ILE A 118 12.05 -6.58 -14.42
N ALA A 119 12.54 -7.75 -14.83
CA ALA A 119 13.83 -7.92 -15.49
C ALA A 119 13.95 -7.05 -16.73
N LYS A 120 15.06 -6.31 -16.85
CA LYS A 120 15.38 -5.44 -17.99
C LYS A 120 14.31 -4.41 -18.33
N GLY A 121 13.39 -4.12 -17.40
CA GLY A 121 12.26 -3.22 -17.64
C GLY A 121 11.37 -3.66 -18.80
N THR A 122 11.23 -4.95 -19.08
CA THR A 122 10.44 -5.42 -20.22
C THR A 122 9.55 -6.59 -19.85
N PHE A 123 8.36 -6.64 -20.45
CA PHE A 123 7.47 -7.80 -20.39
C PHE A 123 6.63 -7.91 -21.68
N THR A 124 6.01 -9.06 -21.89
CA THR A 124 5.18 -9.30 -23.06
C THR A 124 3.76 -9.71 -22.66
N LEU A 125 2.75 -9.02 -23.20
CA LEU A 125 1.34 -9.42 -23.10
C LEU A 125 0.79 -9.68 -24.51
N HIS A 126 0.21 -10.85 -24.73
CA HIS A 126 -0.40 -11.24 -26.00
C HIS A 126 0.49 -11.00 -27.24
N GLY A 127 1.80 -11.25 -27.10
CA GLY A 127 2.78 -11.06 -28.16
C GLY A 127 3.23 -9.62 -28.40
N LYS A 128 2.69 -8.64 -27.65
CA LYS A 128 3.16 -7.25 -27.66
C LYS A 128 4.12 -7.02 -26.50
N SER A 129 5.32 -6.53 -26.81
CA SER A 129 6.32 -6.15 -25.80
C SER A 129 6.06 -4.75 -25.29
N TYR A 130 6.24 -4.57 -23.99
CA TYR A 130 6.17 -3.30 -23.26
C TYR A 130 7.53 -3.02 -22.65
N THR A 131 7.96 -1.76 -22.70
CA THR A 131 9.24 -1.30 -22.15
C THR A 131 8.96 -0.28 -21.07
N LEU A 132 9.51 -0.51 -19.90
CA LEU A 132 9.41 0.31 -18.71
C LEU A 132 10.74 1.00 -18.43
N ALA A 133 10.74 2.04 -17.60
CA ALA A 133 11.98 2.65 -17.14
C ALA A 133 12.85 1.65 -16.35
N THR A 134 14.16 1.64 -16.61
CA THR A 134 15.14 0.90 -15.81
C THR A 134 15.69 1.84 -14.73
N ASN A 135 15.03 1.89 -13.59
CA ASN A 135 15.32 2.77 -12.47
C ASN A 135 16.11 2.09 -11.34
N ASN A 136 16.52 0.83 -11.56
CA ASN A 136 17.37 0.07 -10.66
C ASN A 136 18.36 -0.75 -11.49
N ASP A 137 19.50 -0.13 -11.83
CA ASP A 137 20.49 -0.63 -12.77
C ASP A 137 19.83 -1.02 -14.12
N ALA A 138 19.90 -2.29 -14.49
CA ALA A 138 19.29 -2.80 -15.73
C ALA A 138 17.80 -3.14 -15.58
N ASN A 139 17.23 -3.05 -14.37
CA ASN A 139 15.89 -3.53 -14.08
C ASN A 139 14.91 -2.39 -13.77
N HIS A 140 13.63 -2.68 -13.92
CA HIS A 140 12.56 -1.84 -13.40
C HIS A 140 12.27 -2.22 -11.95
N LEU A 141 12.00 -1.23 -11.10
CA LEU A 141 11.73 -1.41 -9.68
C LEU A 141 10.56 -0.53 -9.24
N HIS A 142 9.64 -1.09 -8.46
CA HIS A 142 8.60 -0.40 -7.69
C HIS A 142 7.78 0.62 -8.49
N GLY A 143 7.42 0.28 -9.74
CA GLY A 143 6.55 1.12 -10.58
C GLY A 143 7.25 2.23 -11.36
N GLY A 144 8.59 2.34 -11.24
CA GLY A 144 9.40 3.20 -12.10
C GLY A 144 9.91 4.49 -11.47
N LEU A 145 10.22 5.47 -12.32
CA LEU A 145 10.80 6.75 -11.92
C LEU A 145 9.81 7.62 -11.14
N ALA A 146 8.53 7.57 -11.52
CA ALA A 146 7.44 8.28 -10.89
C ALA A 146 6.27 7.32 -10.58
N GLY A 147 6.58 6.28 -9.80
CA GLY A 147 5.62 5.27 -9.34
C GLY A 147 4.57 5.84 -8.37
N PHE A 148 3.74 4.99 -7.84
CA PHE A 148 2.63 5.37 -6.96
C PHE A 148 3.09 6.03 -5.67
N ASP A 149 4.31 5.74 -5.23
CA ASP A 149 5.00 6.36 -4.09
C ASP A 149 5.20 7.87 -4.21
N LYS A 150 5.15 8.42 -5.44
CA LYS A 150 5.37 9.84 -5.76
C LYS A 150 4.12 10.57 -6.25
N LYS A 151 2.95 9.92 -6.19
CA LYS A 151 1.68 10.52 -6.61
C LYS A 151 0.95 11.12 -5.42
N VAL A 152 0.18 12.19 -5.67
CA VAL A 152 -0.80 12.69 -4.71
C VAL A 152 -2.13 11.99 -5.00
N TRP A 153 -2.64 11.27 -4.00
CA TRP A 153 -3.87 10.50 -4.06
C TRP A 153 -5.05 11.35 -3.55
N GLU A 154 -6.20 11.20 -4.16
CA GLU A 154 -7.44 11.70 -3.59
C GLU A 154 -7.80 10.83 -2.37
N ALA A 155 -8.23 11.47 -1.27
CA ALA A 155 -8.53 10.73 -0.06
C ALA A 155 -9.84 11.19 0.58
N ARG A 156 -10.54 10.28 1.22
CA ARG A 156 -11.76 10.53 1.98
C ARG A 156 -11.82 9.64 3.22
N PRO A 157 -12.25 10.17 4.38
CA PRO A 157 -12.53 9.32 5.53
C PRO A 157 -13.70 8.38 5.22
N LEU A 158 -13.69 7.20 5.84
CA LEU A 158 -14.79 6.23 5.77
C LEU A 158 -15.36 6.01 7.16
N SER A 159 -16.68 5.81 7.23
CA SER A 159 -17.29 5.19 8.39
C SER A 159 -16.98 3.71 8.38
N ALA A 160 -16.23 3.23 9.37
CA ALA A 160 -15.99 1.81 9.59
C ALA A 160 -16.88 1.33 10.74
N GLU A 161 -17.49 0.14 10.60
CA GLU A 161 -18.31 -0.45 11.67
C GLU A 161 -17.48 -0.74 12.93
N ASN A 162 -16.17 -0.91 12.75
CA ASN A 162 -15.25 -1.32 13.79
C ASN A 162 -13.89 -0.62 13.63
N GLY A 163 -13.81 0.64 14.07
CA GLY A 163 -12.59 1.42 14.03
C GLY A 163 -12.65 2.67 13.15
N SER A 164 -11.52 3.13 12.66
CA SER A 164 -11.38 4.31 11.82
C SER A 164 -10.71 3.97 10.49
N ALA A 165 -11.17 4.58 9.38
CA ALA A 165 -10.69 4.24 8.05
C ALA A 165 -10.55 5.45 7.12
N VAL A 166 -9.62 5.34 6.16
CA VAL A 166 -9.44 6.28 5.05
C VAL A 166 -9.30 5.51 3.73
N ALA A 167 -10.05 5.93 2.72
CA ALA A 167 -9.87 5.46 1.35
C ALA A 167 -9.05 6.47 0.56
N LEU A 168 -8.05 5.97 -0.17
CA LEU A 168 -7.22 6.75 -1.08
C LEU A 168 -7.42 6.19 -2.50
N THR A 169 -7.61 7.07 -3.49
CA THR A 169 -7.83 6.69 -4.88
C THR A 169 -6.84 7.40 -5.80
N TYR A 170 -6.37 6.66 -6.81
CA TYR A 170 -5.52 7.19 -7.86
C TYR A 170 -5.92 6.56 -9.20
N THR A 171 -5.86 7.36 -10.27
CA THR A 171 -6.03 6.85 -11.64
C THR A 171 -4.71 6.99 -12.38
N SER A 172 -4.07 5.84 -12.64
CA SER A 172 -2.87 5.75 -13.45
C SER A 172 -3.29 5.63 -14.91
N ILE A 173 -2.95 6.61 -15.74
CA ILE A 173 -3.38 6.69 -17.15
C ILE A 173 -2.63 5.68 -18.02
N ASP A 174 -3.23 5.33 -19.19
CA ASP A 174 -2.57 4.47 -20.17
C ASP A 174 -1.20 5.04 -20.56
N GLY A 175 -0.17 4.18 -20.54
CA GLY A 175 1.21 4.54 -20.84
C GLY A 175 1.98 5.17 -19.68
N GLU A 176 1.39 5.40 -18.50
CA GLU A 176 2.13 5.88 -17.34
C GLU A 176 3.23 4.86 -16.97
N GLU A 177 4.48 5.34 -16.82
CA GLU A 177 5.69 4.52 -16.62
C GLU A 177 5.86 3.37 -17.64
N GLY A 178 5.14 3.40 -18.79
CA GLY A 178 5.18 2.40 -19.84
C GLY A 178 4.15 1.28 -19.71
N TYR A 179 3.31 1.28 -18.69
CA TYR A 179 2.28 0.25 -18.49
C TYR A 179 1.03 0.52 -19.32
N PRO A 180 0.41 -0.54 -19.91
CA PRO A 180 -0.82 -0.38 -20.72
C PRO A 180 -2.07 -0.20 -19.84
N GLY A 181 -3.06 0.48 -20.43
CA GLY A 181 -4.40 0.67 -19.87
C GLY A 181 -4.50 1.74 -18.79
N ASN A 182 -5.68 2.36 -18.71
CA ASN A 182 -6.03 3.19 -17.56
C ASN A 182 -6.36 2.28 -16.38
N LEU A 183 -5.72 2.51 -15.25
CA LEU A 183 -5.90 1.74 -14.04
C LEU A 183 -6.44 2.64 -12.93
N LYS A 184 -7.65 2.35 -12.45
CA LYS A 184 -8.19 3.00 -11.25
C LYS A 184 -7.89 2.12 -10.04
N VAL A 185 -7.19 2.69 -9.06
CA VAL A 185 -6.79 2.02 -7.82
C VAL A 185 -7.45 2.68 -6.63
N GLU A 186 -7.93 1.89 -5.69
CA GLU A 186 -8.37 2.30 -4.36
C GLU A 186 -7.57 1.52 -3.32
N VAL A 187 -7.04 2.22 -2.33
CA VAL A 187 -6.38 1.64 -1.15
C VAL A 187 -7.12 2.13 0.09
N ILE A 188 -7.52 1.20 0.95
CA ILE A 188 -8.23 1.52 2.19
C ILE A 188 -7.37 1.09 3.37
N TYR A 189 -7.00 2.06 4.20
CA TYR A 189 -6.39 1.80 5.50
C TYR A 189 -7.48 1.82 6.56
N THR A 190 -7.57 0.76 7.36
CA THR A 190 -8.49 0.66 8.49
C THR A 190 -7.72 0.29 9.74
N LEU A 191 -7.83 1.11 10.79
CA LEU A 191 -7.34 0.77 12.12
C LEU A 191 -8.53 0.30 12.94
N THR A 192 -8.56 -1.00 13.26
CA THR A 192 -9.69 -1.64 13.94
C THR A 192 -9.56 -1.55 15.46
N GLU A 193 -10.67 -1.81 16.17
CA GLU A 193 -10.70 -1.89 17.63
C GLU A 193 -9.98 -3.16 18.17
N GLU A 194 -9.71 -4.16 17.31
CA GLU A 194 -8.90 -5.34 17.62
C GLU A 194 -7.39 -5.10 17.46
N ASN A 195 -6.95 -3.83 17.31
CA ASN A 195 -5.54 -3.46 17.10
C ASN A 195 -4.98 -4.01 15.78
N GLU A 196 -5.78 -4.03 14.74
CA GLU A 196 -5.36 -4.42 13.41
C GLU A 196 -5.28 -3.19 12.49
N LEU A 197 -4.17 -3.02 11.78
CA LEU A 197 -4.07 -2.16 10.62
C LEU A 197 -4.31 -3.00 9.38
N THR A 198 -5.49 -2.86 8.79
CA THR A 198 -5.86 -3.52 7.55
C THR A 198 -5.56 -2.61 6.37
N ILE A 199 -4.95 -3.16 5.32
CA ILE A 199 -4.72 -2.49 4.04
C ILE A 199 -5.44 -3.31 2.97
N ASP A 200 -6.54 -2.75 2.45
CA ASP A 200 -7.32 -3.32 1.37
C ASP A 200 -6.98 -2.61 0.05
N TYR A 201 -6.69 -3.37 -0.98
CA TYR A 201 -6.48 -2.87 -2.32
C TYR A 201 -7.59 -3.33 -3.25
N ARG A 202 -8.03 -2.43 -4.13
CA ARG A 202 -8.94 -2.74 -5.22
C ARG A 202 -8.51 -1.99 -6.47
N ALA A 203 -8.55 -2.67 -7.63
CA ALA A 203 -8.26 -1.99 -8.88
C ALA A 203 -9.08 -2.55 -10.05
N HIS A 204 -9.29 -1.68 -11.05
CA HIS A 204 -9.94 -1.99 -12.31
C HIS A 204 -9.15 -1.35 -13.45
N THR A 205 -9.16 -2.00 -14.60
CA THR A 205 -8.50 -1.51 -15.83
C THR A 205 -9.44 -1.53 -17.03
N ASP A 206 -9.15 -0.71 -18.04
CA ASP A 206 -9.85 -0.70 -19.32
C ASP A 206 -9.09 -1.46 -20.43
N ALA A 207 -7.85 -1.91 -20.16
CA ALA A 207 -7.06 -2.76 -21.06
C ALA A 207 -6.25 -3.76 -20.24
N ASP A 208 -5.84 -4.88 -20.85
CA ASP A 208 -4.98 -5.86 -20.21
C ASP A 208 -3.69 -5.22 -19.70
N THR A 209 -3.37 -5.41 -18.43
CA THR A 209 -2.19 -4.85 -17.77
C THR A 209 -1.62 -5.82 -16.74
N VAL A 210 -0.40 -5.55 -16.26
CA VAL A 210 0.20 -6.27 -15.13
C VAL A 210 0.07 -5.42 -13.87
N LEU A 211 -0.31 -6.07 -12.75
CA LEU A 211 -0.53 -5.40 -11.48
C LEU A 211 0.02 -6.23 -10.32
N ASN A 212 0.77 -5.59 -9.46
CA ASN A 212 1.27 -6.14 -8.19
C ASN A 212 1.42 -5.00 -7.21
N LEU A 213 0.47 -4.84 -6.30
CA LEU A 213 0.48 -3.77 -5.30
C LEU A 213 1.04 -4.31 -3.97
N THR A 214 1.75 -3.45 -3.25
CA THR A 214 2.22 -3.76 -1.90
C THR A 214 2.41 -2.48 -1.08
N ASN A 215 2.63 -2.61 0.24
CA ASN A 215 3.04 -1.52 1.11
C ASN A 215 4.48 -1.74 1.58
N HIS A 216 5.31 -0.70 1.46
CA HIS A 216 6.74 -0.74 1.76
C HIS A 216 7.07 -0.09 3.11
N ALA A 217 6.30 -0.41 4.15
CA ALA A 217 6.61 0.08 5.49
C ALA A 217 7.90 -0.55 6.03
N TYR A 218 8.77 0.29 6.59
CA TYR A 218 9.94 -0.15 7.33
C TYR A 218 9.59 -0.18 8.82
N TRP A 219 9.64 -1.34 9.39
CA TRP A 219 9.27 -1.61 10.77
C TRP A 219 10.48 -1.68 11.69
N ASN A 220 10.31 -1.15 12.89
CA ASN A 220 11.19 -1.40 14.04
C ASN A 220 10.34 -1.45 15.31
N LEU A 221 10.04 -2.64 15.81
CA LEU A 221 9.12 -2.83 16.94
C LEU A 221 9.70 -2.32 18.28
N ALA A 222 11.02 -2.05 18.34
CA ALA A 222 11.63 -1.38 19.48
C ALA A 222 11.30 0.13 19.52
N GLY A 223 10.81 0.66 18.38
CA GLY A 223 10.48 2.07 18.15
C GLY A 223 11.38 2.71 17.11
N GLU A 224 10.86 3.73 16.40
CA GLU A 224 11.63 4.57 15.48
C GLU A 224 12.87 5.14 16.19
N GLY A 225 14.02 5.10 15.52
CA GLY A 225 15.29 5.57 16.09
C GLY A 225 15.91 4.68 17.17
N SER A 226 15.37 3.51 17.48
CA SER A 226 15.88 2.60 18.52
C SER A 226 17.11 1.77 18.07
N GLY A 227 17.64 1.99 16.86
CA GLY A 227 18.81 1.27 16.34
C GLY A 227 18.43 0.00 15.57
N ALA A 228 19.31 -0.99 15.58
CA ALA A 228 19.21 -2.15 14.69
C ALA A 228 18.14 -3.17 15.13
N ILE A 229 17.50 -3.79 14.12
CA ILE A 229 16.42 -4.79 14.28
C ILE A 229 16.94 -6.23 14.48
N LEU A 230 18.23 -6.40 14.74
CA LEU A 230 18.88 -7.71 14.71
C LEU A 230 18.39 -8.66 15.83
N ASP A 231 17.91 -8.12 16.95
CA ASP A 231 17.37 -8.87 18.08
C ASP A 231 15.87 -9.26 17.88
N HIS A 232 15.17 -8.71 16.87
CA HIS A 232 13.80 -9.10 16.57
C HIS A 232 13.75 -10.56 16.13
N GLU A 233 12.78 -11.30 16.65
CA GLU A 233 12.51 -12.69 16.28
C GLU A 233 11.47 -12.72 15.18
N LEU A 234 11.85 -13.25 14.02
CA LEU A 234 10.98 -13.42 12.85
C LEU A 234 10.60 -14.88 12.67
N GLU A 235 9.33 -15.12 12.37
CA GLU A 235 8.79 -16.41 11.89
C GLU A 235 8.03 -16.15 10.59
N LEU A 236 8.30 -16.96 9.55
CA LEU A 236 7.63 -16.90 8.24
C LEU A 236 6.89 -18.20 7.97
N MET A 237 5.61 -18.07 7.57
CA MET A 237 4.79 -19.21 7.16
C MET A 237 5.13 -19.64 5.73
N ALA A 238 6.42 -19.96 5.49
CA ALA A 238 6.96 -20.25 4.16
C ALA A 238 8.05 -21.32 4.23
N ASP A 239 7.92 -22.39 3.43
CA ASP A 239 8.90 -23.46 3.30
C ASP A 239 9.84 -23.26 2.10
N PHE A 240 9.53 -22.29 1.24
CA PHE A 240 10.26 -22.05 0.00
C PHE A 240 10.48 -20.53 -0.21
N TYR A 241 11.45 -20.21 -1.04
CA TYR A 241 11.75 -18.86 -1.51
C TYR A 241 12.11 -18.88 -3.00
N THR A 242 12.12 -17.72 -3.64
CA THR A 242 12.58 -17.56 -5.01
C THR A 242 14.03 -17.07 -5.01
N PRO A 243 15.02 -17.91 -5.37
CA PRO A 243 16.41 -17.47 -5.51
C PRO A 243 16.54 -16.39 -6.57
N VAL A 244 17.46 -15.46 -6.33
CA VAL A 244 17.73 -14.34 -7.23
C VAL A 244 19.13 -14.42 -7.83
N ASP A 245 19.33 -13.77 -8.98
CA ASP A 245 20.63 -13.50 -9.55
C ASP A 245 21.31 -12.28 -8.90
N ASP A 246 22.49 -11.91 -9.37
CA ASP A 246 23.28 -10.77 -8.85
C ASP A 246 22.58 -9.41 -9.03
N THR A 247 21.51 -9.33 -9.82
CA THR A 247 20.68 -8.14 -10.05
C THR A 247 19.37 -8.18 -9.28
N LEU A 248 19.23 -9.14 -8.35
CA LEU A 248 18.03 -9.38 -7.53
C LEU A 248 16.78 -9.77 -8.33
N ILE A 249 16.95 -10.35 -9.51
CA ILE A 249 15.88 -10.91 -10.33
C ILE A 249 15.71 -12.40 -9.99
N PRO A 250 14.50 -12.90 -9.74
CA PRO A 250 14.26 -14.33 -9.53
C PRO A 250 14.73 -15.16 -10.71
N THR A 251 15.50 -16.21 -10.43
CA THR A 251 15.99 -17.15 -11.45
C THR A 251 14.86 -17.98 -12.08
N GLY A 252 13.71 -18.03 -11.43
CA GLY A 252 12.57 -18.89 -11.78
C GLY A 252 12.50 -20.15 -10.92
N GLU A 253 13.56 -20.48 -10.19
CA GLU A 253 13.54 -21.60 -9.24
C GLU A 253 12.69 -21.25 -8.01
N ILE A 254 12.04 -22.27 -7.44
CA ILE A 254 11.41 -22.24 -6.11
C ILE A 254 12.20 -23.22 -5.26
N ARG A 255 12.96 -22.71 -4.28
CA ARG A 255 13.91 -23.49 -3.48
C ARG A 255 13.48 -23.58 -2.02
N SER A 256 13.71 -24.72 -1.39
CA SER A 256 13.45 -24.91 0.05
C SER A 256 14.34 -24.00 0.89
N VAL A 257 13.76 -23.41 1.95
CA VAL A 257 14.50 -22.65 2.95
C VAL A 257 15.29 -23.54 3.90
N GLN A 258 14.90 -24.82 4.02
CA GLN A 258 15.47 -25.78 4.97
C GLN A 258 16.99 -25.90 4.83
N GLY A 259 17.71 -25.74 5.93
CA GLY A 259 19.17 -25.84 5.96
C GLY A 259 19.89 -24.63 5.35
N THR A 260 19.18 -23.55 5.04
CA THR A 260 19.74 -22.28 4.54
C THR A 260 19.65 -21.18 5.61
N PRO A 261 20.38 -20.06 5.44
CA PRO A 261 20.22 -18.89 6.29
C PRO A 261 18.80 -18.28 6.23
N LEU A 262 18.00 -18.62 5.22
CA LEU A 262 16.65 -18.14 4.97
C LEU A 262 15.56 -18.95 5.70
N ASP A 263 15.92 -19.92 6.52
CA ASP A 263 14.96 -20.76 7.26
C ASP A 263 14.41 -20.00 8.48
N PHE A 264 13.30 -19.28 8.29
CA PHE A 264 12.51 -18.65 9.35
C PHE A 264 11.21 -19.40 9.66
N THR A 265 11.18 -20.72 9.42
CA THR A 265 10.00 -21.56 9.70
C THR A 265 9.68 -21.71 11.20
N THR A 266 10.58 -21.27 12.06
CA THR A 266 10.42 -21.11 13.51
C THR A 266 10.96 -19.76 13.94
N PRO A 267 10.47 -19.18 15.07
CA PRO A 267 10.95 -17.91 15.58
C PRO A 267 12.48 -17.86 15.67
N THR A 268 13.09 -16.96 14.92
CA THR A 268 14.55 -16.87 14.77
C THR A 268 14.96 -15.41 14.77
N SER A 269 15.96 -15.05 15.57
CA SER A 269 16.53 -13.69 15.57
C SER A 269 17.06 -13.33 14.19
N ILE A 270 16.65 -12.16 13.67
CA ILE A 270 17.06 -11.66 12.35
C ILE A 270 18.59 -11.62 12.22
N GLY A 271 19.28 -11.22 13.29
CA GLY A 271 20.74 -11.12 13.30
C GLY A 271 21.49 -12.45 13.33
N SER A 272 20.85 -13.52 13.77
CA SER A 272 21.52 -14.80 14.10
C SER A 272 22.27 -15.44 12.95
N ARG A 273 21.78 -15.28 11.72
CA ARG A 273 22.37 -15.84 10.50
C ARG A 273 22.74 -14.77 9.47
N MET A 274 22.70 -13.50 9.84
CA MET A 274 23.00 -12.36 8.95
C MET A 274 24.39 -12.45 8.33
N ALA A 275 25.39 -12.89 9.09
CA ALA A 275 26.77 -13.05 8.60
C ALA A 275 26.91 -14.12 7.49
N LEU A 276 25.93 -15.01 7.34
CA LEU A 276 25.91 -16.02 6.29
C LEU A 276 25.30 -15.50 4.98
N MET A 277 24.68 -14.33 5.01
CA MET A 277 24.10 -13.66 3.83
C MET A 277 25.20 -12.84 3.14
N ALA A 278 25.93 -13.51 2.26
CA ALA A 278 27.03 -12.91 1.51
C ALA A 278 26.55 -11.82 0.52
N GLY A 279 27.45 -10.93 0.12
CA GLY A 279 27.21 -9.86 -0.84
C GLY A 279 27.50 -8.47 -0.27
N ASP A 280 27.41 -7.47 -1.13
CA ASP A 280 27.45 -6.05 -0.76
C ASP A 280 26.12 -5.43 -1.22
N PRO A 281 25.30 -4.95 -0.29
CA PRO A 281 25.51 -4.74 1.15
C PRO A 281 25.28 -5.98 2.05
N GLY A 282 24.93 -7.14 1.49
CA GLY A 282 24.60 -8.36 2.22
C GLY A 282 23.27 -8.26 2.98
N GLY A 283 22.79 -9.39 3.56
CA GLY A 283 21.54 -9.45 4.33
C GLY A 283 20.35 -9.97 3.52
N TYR A 284 19.17 -9.92 4.13
CA TYR A 284 17.95 -10.47 3.52
C TYR A 284 17.32 -9.46 2.57
N ASP A 285 16.97 -9.91 1.37
CA ASP A 285 16.16 -9.23 0.37
C ASP A 285 15.58 -10.28 -0.57
N HIS A 286 14.64 -11.09 -0.05
CA HIS A 286 14.16 -12.29 -0.73
C HIS A 286 12.65 -12.39 -0.65
N ASN A 287 12.03 -12.86 -1.74
CA ASN A 287 10.63 -13.25 -1.76
C ASN A 287 10.46 -14.68 -1.25
N PHE A 288 9.62 -14.84 -0.23
CA PHE A 288 9.24 -16.13 0.34
C PHE A 288 7.88 -16.57 -0.23
N VAL A 289 7.77 -17.86 -0.54
CA VAL A 289 6.55 -18.50 -1.04
C VAL A 289 5.72 -18.91 0.17
N LEU A 290 4.60 -18.23 0.39
CA LEU A 290 3.75 -18.47 1.56
C LEU A 290 3.02 -19.81 1.46
N ARG A 291 2.85 -20.46 2.62
CA ARG A 291 1.94 -21.60 2.76
C ARG A 291 0.52 -21.11 2.61
N LYS A 292 -0.17 -21.55 1.56
CA LYS A 292 -1.56 -21.21 1.28
C LYS A 292 -2.40 -22.45 1.09
N SER A 293 -3.54 -22.52 1.76
CA SER A 293 -4.52 -23.60 1.58
C SER A 293 -5.41 -23.39 0.35
N GLY A 294 -5.43 -22.18 -0.20
CA GLY A 294 -6.14 -21.79 -1.42
C GLY A 294 -5.76 -20.40 -1.87
N GLU A 295 -5.95 -20.13 -3.17
CA GLU A 295 -5.70 -18.81 -3.76
C GLU A 295 -6.61 -17.75 -3.15
N GLY A 296 -6.05 -16.58 -2.84
CA GLY A 296 -6.79 -15.43 -2.30
C GLY A 296 -7.32 -15.60 -0.88
N LEU A 297 -7.01 -16.69 -0.18
CA LEU A 297 -7.40 -16.86 1.21
C LEU A 297 -6.54 -16.01 2.14
N LEU A 298 -7.19 -15.35 3.10
CA LEU A 298 -6.52 -14.55 4.13
C LEU A 298 -5.93 -15.50 5.19
N GLU A 299 -4.62 -15.62 5.20
CA GLU A 299 -3.90 -16.56 6.07
C GLU A 299 -2.66 -15.90 6.66
N MET A 300 -2.20 -16.45 7.80
CA MET A 300 -0.96 -16.01 8.45
C MET A 300 0.22 -16.15 7.50
N ALA A 301 1.00 -15.05 7.40
CA ALA A 301 2.21 -14.97 6.57
C ALA A 301 3.48 -14.84 7.40
N ALA A 302 3.44 -14.02 8.45
CA ALA A 302 4.60 -13.71 9.27
C ALA A 302 4.21 -13.36 10.70
N ARG A 303 5.16 -13.56 11.62
CA ARG A 303 5.10 -13.05 12.98
C ARG A 303 6.46 -12.47 13.36
N VAL A 304 6.46 -11.28 13.93
CA VAL A 304 7.66 -10.62 14.47
C VAL A 304 7.43 -10.31 15.94
N HIS A 305 8.40 -10.63 16.77
CA HIS A 305 8.43 -10.31 18.19
C HIS A 305 9.69 -9.50 18.52
N GLU A 306 9.55 -8.41 19.23
CA GLU A 306 10.68 -7.66 19.80
C GLU A 306 10.77 -7.95 21.30
N PRO A 307 11.81 -8.67 21.76
CA PRO A 307 11.84 -9.23 23.11
C PRO A 307 11.91 -8.18 24.25
N LYS A 308 12.49 -6.99 24.01
CA LYS A 308 12.69 -5.97 25.05
C LYS A 308 11.39 -5.21 25.33
N SER A 309 10.70 -4.75 24.28
CA SER A 309 9.42 -4.07 24.43
C SER A 309 8.24 -5.03 24.58
N GLY A 310 8.42 -6.28 24.16
CA GLY A 310 7.37 -7.29 24.08
C GLY A 310 6.41 -7.10 22.93
N ARG A 311 6.60 -6.10 22.06
CA ARG A 311 5.71 -5.88 20.90
C ARG A 311 5.76 -7.06 19.94
N ILE A 312 4.58 -7.43 19.47
CA ILE A 312 4.37 -8.47 18.47
C ILE A 312 3.59 -7.85 17.31
N MET A 313 4.02 -8.17 16.09
CA MET A 313 3.29 -7.90 14.86
C MET A 313 3.05 -9.22 14.13
N GLU A 314 1.80 -9.55 13.86
CA GLU A 314 1.39 -10.67 13.03
C GLU A 314 0.87 -10.14 11.71
N ILE A 315 1.25 -10.78 10.60
CA ILE A 315 0.80 -10.40 9.26
C ILE A 315 -0.04 -11.53 8.68
N LEU A 316 -1.27 -11.20 8.30
CA LEU A 316 -2.15 -12.06 7.51
C LEU A 316 -2.32 -11.44 6.13
N THR A 317 -2.33 -12.26 5.08
CA THR A 317 -2.49 -11.74 3.71
C THR A 317 -3.22 -12.70 2.80
N THR A 318 -3.82 -12.16 1.73
CA THR A 318 -4.34 -12.93 0.59
C THR A 318 -3.27 -13.23 -0.46
N GLU A 319 -2.10 -12.59 -0.37
CA GLU A 319 -1.01 -12.70 -1.35
C GLU A 319 -0.27 -14.04 -1.26
N PRO A 320 0.29 -14.52 -2.39
CA PRO A 320 1.02 -15.79 -2.45
C PRO A 320 2.45 -15.71 -1.92
N GLY A 321 3.00 -14.50 -1.75
CA GLY A 321 4.38 -14.27 -1.34
C GLY A 321 4.53 -13.10 -0.38
N ILE A 322 5.71 -13.05 0.24
CA ILE A 322 6.14 -11.96 1.10
C ILE A 322 7.63 -11.69 0.89
N GLN A 323 7.98 -10.45 0.56
CA GLN A 323 9.37 -10.00 0.55
C GLN A 323 9.81 -9.71 1.97
N PHE A 324 10.89 -10.34 2.41
CA PHE A 324 11.60 -9.94 3.63
C PHE A 324 12.87 -9.19 3.27
N TYR A 325 12.92 -7.91 3.65
CA TYR A 325 14.04 -7.02 3.44
C TYR A 325 14.55 -6.48 4.77
N SER A 326 15.84 -6.57 5.03
CA SER A 326 16.44 -6.25 6.34
C SER A 326 17.13 -4.87 6.40
N GLY A 327 16.69 -3.89 5.61
CA GLY A 327 17.22 -2.52 5.65
C GLY A 327 18.68 -2.42 5.18
N ASN A 328 19.03 -3.18 4.15
CA ASN A 328 20.41 -3.35 3.68
C ASN A 328 21.02 -2.07 3.09
N PHE A 329 20.20 -1.22 2.46
CA PHE A 329 20.62 -0.01 1.76
C PHE A 329 20.44 1.28 2.57
N LEU A 330 20.02 1.18 3.85
CA LEU A 330 20.10 2.31 4.77
C LEU A 330 21.57 2.54 5.10
N ASP A 331 22.11 3.71 4.79
CA ASP A 331 23.56 3.98 4.73
C ASP A 331 24.05 5.09 5.68
N GLY A 332 23.15 5.58 6.54
CA GLY A 332 23.48 6.66 7.49
C GLY A 332 23.33 8.07 6.90
N THR A 333 22.81 8.22 5.67
CA THR A 333 22.58 9.54 5.06
C THR A 333 21.21 10.12 5.35
N LEU A 334 20.24 9.29 5.76
CA LEU A 334 18.85 9.70 5.99
C LEU A 334 18.60 10.03 7.47
N THR A 335 18.02 11.20 7.72
CA THR A 335 17.59 11.62 9.05
C THR A 335 16.11 11.30 9.24
N GLY A 336 15.80 10.50 10.26
CA GLY A 336 14.45 10.05 10.60
C GLY A 336 13.58 11.12 11.28
N LYS A 337 12.33 10.74 11.56
CA LYS A 337 11.30 11.60 12.20
C LYS A 337 11.74 12.15 13.56
N GLY A 338 12.39 11.34 14.37
CA GLY A 338 12.93 11.70 15.67
C GLY A 338 14.28 12.44 15.65
N GLY A 339 14.82 12.70 14.45
CA GLY A 339 16.14 13.33 14.26
C GLY A 339 17.32 12.36 14.34
N GLY A 340 17.07 11.07 14.56
CA GLY A 340 18.08 10.01 14.50
C GLY A 340 18.46 9.69 13.05
N ILE A 341 19.65 9.15 12.86
CA ILE A 341 20.16 8.71 11.55
C ILE A 341 19.75 7.25 11.33
N TYR A 342 19.27 6.92 10.11
CA TYR A 342 18.94 5.57 9.72
C TYR A 342 20.16 4.87 9.11
N GLU A 343 20.73 3.94 9.84
CA GLU A 343 21.84 3.11 9.41
C GLU A 343 21.34 1.72 8.96
N LYS A 344 22.25 0.91 8.39
CA LYS A 344 21.97 -0.49 8.01
C LYS A 344 21.28 -1.22 9.17
N ARG A 345 20.19 -1.93 8.86
CA ARG A 345 19.44 -2.73 9.82
C ARG A 345 18.61 -1.93 10.85
N HIS A 346 18.39 -0.64 10.64
CA HIS A 346 17.54 0.14 11.55
C HIS A 346 16.04 -0.10 11.30
N GLY A 347 15.66 -0.79 10.22
CA GLY A 347 14.31 -1.21 9.92
C GLY A 347 14.28 -2.45 9.03
N PHE A 348 13.16 -3.14 9.00
CA PHE A 348 12.88 -4.25 8.10
C PHE A 348 11.56 -4.03 7.36
N CYS A 349 11.42 -4.60 6.15
CA CYS A 349 10.17 -4.62 5.41
C CYS A 349 9.64 -6.05 5.29
N LEU A 350 8.31 -6.18 5.34
CA LEU A 350 7.57 -7.41 5.06
C LEU A 350 6.46 -7.06 4.07
N GLU A 351 6.79 -7.15 2.78
CA GLU A 351 5.94 -6.71 1.67
C GLU A 351 5.18 -7.90 1.11
N THR A 352 3.89 -7.98 1.42
CA THR A 352 3.00 -9.01 0.86
C THR A 352 2.74 -8.72 -0.61
N GLN A 353 2.98 -9.70 -1.49
CA GLN A 353 3.03 -9.44 -2.93
C GLN A 353 2.86 -10.72 -3.76
N HIS A 354 2.59 -10.56 -5.05
CA HIS A 354 2.93 -11.55 -6.06
C HIS A 354 4.45 -11.57 -6.26
N PHE A 355 4.97 -12.69 -6.82
CA PHE A 355 6.42 -12.86 -6.92
C PHE A 355 7.05 -11.84 -7.88
N PRO A 356 8.26 -11.34 -7.59
CA PRO A 356 8.97 -10.45 -8.50
C PRO A 356 9.16 -11.10 -9.86
N ASP A 357 9.16 -10.30 -10.94
CA ASP A 357 9.32 -10.71 -12.33
C ASP A 357 8.28 -11.72 -12.85
N SER A 358 7.12 -11.86 -12.17
CA SER A 358 6.03 -12.77 -12.60
C SER A 358 5.59 -12.58 -14.05
N PRO A 359 5.57 -11.37 -14.66
CA PRO A 359 5.23 -11.21 -16.06
C PRO A 359 6.15 -12.00 -17.02
N ASN A 360 7.39 -12.27 -16.61
CA ASN A 360 8.40 -13.00 -17.36
C ASN A 360 8.60 -14.45 -16.89
N LYS A 361 7.82 -14.91 -15.91
CA LYS A 361 7.90 -16.24 -15.29
C LYS A 361 6.54 -16.94 -15.35
N PRO A 362 6.20 -17.63 -16.45
CA PRO A 362 4.85 -18.17 -16.67
C PRO A 362 4.35 -19.17 -15.61
N HIS A 363 5.25 -19.75 -14.83
CA HIS A 363 4.91 -20.68 -13.74
C HIS A 363 4.76 -20.00 -12.37
N PHE A 364 5.01 -18.69 -12.28
CA PHE A 364 4.69 -17.91 -11.08
C PHE A 364 3.20 -17.51 -11.08
N PRO A 365 2.64 -17.16 -9.92
CA PRO A 365 1.27 -16.64 -9.85
C PRO A 365 1.04 -15.49 -10.83
N SER A 366 -0.12 -15.51 -11.50
CA SER A 366 -0.43 -14.53 -12.55
C SER A 366 -0.66 -13.15 -11.97
N VAL A 367 -0.10 -12.14 -12.62
CA VAL A 367 -0.26 -10.71 -12.30
C VAL A 367 -1.06 -9.97 -13.39
N LEU A 368 -1.68 -10.70 -14.30
CA LEU A 368 -2.48 -10.14 -15.37
C LEU A 368 -3.85 -9.72 -14.84
N LEU A 369 -4.21 -8.45 -15.04
CA LEU A 369 -5.53 -7.92 -14.81
C LEU A 369 -6.18 -7.55 -16.14
N ARG A 370 -7.43 -8.03 -16.39
CA ARG A 370 -8.18 -7.80 -17.63
C ARG A 370 -9.34 -6.83 -17.40
N PRO A 371 -9.81 -6.15 -18.45
CA PRO A 371 -11.06 -5.41 -18.41
C PRO A 371 -12.22 -6.27 -17.91
N GLY A 372 -12.99 -5.72 -16.96
CA GLY A 372 -14.11 -6.42 -16.33
C GLY A 372 -13.74 -7.28 -15.12
N GLU A 373 -12.46 -7.55 -14.90
CA GLU A 373 -11.96 -8.17 -13.66
C GLU A 373 -11.75 -7.12 -12.57
N THR A 374 -11.81 -7.55 -11.34
CA THR A 374 -11.46 -6.73 -10.16
C THR A 374 -10.25 -7.34 -9.48
N TYR A 375 -9.15 -6.58 -9.42
CA TYR A 375 -8.05 -6.92 -8.54
C TYR A 375 -8.46 -6.64 -7.10
N THR A 376 -8.20 -7.57 -6.20
CA THR A 376 -8.39 -7.41 -4.76
C THR A 376 -7.24 -8.05 -4.02
N GLN A 377 -6.76 -7.35 -2.99
CA GLN A 377 -5.74 -7.83 -2.06
C GLN A 377 -6.08 -7.31 -0.67
N ARG A 378 -5.80 -8.11 0.36
CA ARG A 378 -5.91 -7.71 1.75
C ARG A 378 -4.66 -8.12 2.51
N THR A 379 -4.13 -7.18 3.32
CA THR A 379 -3.09 -7.46 4.30
C THR A 379 -3.50 -6.86 5.64
N ILE A 380 -3.35 -7.64 6.71
CA ILE A 380 -3.65 -7.23 8.08
C ILE A 380 -2.34 -7.29 8.88
N HIS A 381 -2.02 -6.18 9.55
CA HIS A 381 -0.98 -6.13 10.57
C HIS A 381 -1.67 -6.08 11.92
N ARG A 382 -1.60 -7.16 12.69
CA ARG A 382 -2.20 -7.27 14.03
C ARG A 382 -1.13 -7.02 15.09
N PHE A 383 -1.41 -6.10 16.02
CA PHE A 383 -0.46 -5.70 17.05
C PHE A 383 -0.89 -6.17 18.42
N SER A 384 0.10 -6.64 19.21
CA SER A 384 -0.06 -6.99 20.62
C SER A 384 1.26 -6.79 21.34
N ALA A 385 1.26 -6.94 22.69
CA ALA A 385 2.47 -6.97 23.50
C ALA A 385 2.36 -8.02 24.61
N LYS A 386 3.47 -8.65 25.01
CA LYS A 386 3.54 -9.64 26.09
C LYS A 386 4.85 -9.55 26.90
#